data_6ad42dbd9cfefd4580b15d51341a5d9d
#
_entry.id   6ad42dbd9cfefd4580b15d51341a5d9d
#
_cell.length_a   1.000
_cell.length_b   1.000
_cell.length_c   1.000
_cell.angle_alpha   90.00
_cell.angle_beta   90.00
_cell.angle_gamma   90.00
#
_symmetry.space_group_name_H-M   'P 1'
#
loop_
_entity.id
_entity.type
_entity.pdbx_description
1 polymer ?
#
loop_
_entity_poly.entity_id
_entity_poly.type
_entity_poly.pdbx_seq_one_letter_code
_entity_poly.pdbx_strand_id
1 'polypeptide(L)'
;MTEGVESTTEECVAKPTKTKAPEKMEKLASLCKRRGFIFQSSEIYGGQSACWDYGPLGVEVKNNIKQLWWKAMVHEHENIVGLDASIIMHPRVWEASGHV
;
A
#
# COMPACT_ATOMS: atom_id res chain seq x y z
N MET A 1 17.88 40.56 55.05
CA MET A 1 16.50 40.20 54.81
C MET A 1 16.12 40.68 53.42
N THR A 2 16.26 39.87 52.44
CA THR A 2 15.61 40.05 51.11
C THR A 2 15.71 38.71 50.41
N GLU A 3 14.59 38.05 50.32
CA GLU A 3 14.44 36.77 49.67
C GLU A 3 14.40 36.95 48.14
N GLY A 4 15.20 36.14 47.48
CA GLY A 4 15.23 36.05 46.01
C GLY A 4 14.06 35.23 45.48
N VAL A 5 13.43 35.76 44.45
CA VAL A 5 12.42 35.07 43.70
C VAL A 5 13.10 34.40 42.50
N GLU A 6 13.20 33.06 42.51
CA GLU A 6 13.56 32.26 41.37
C GLU A 6 12.38 32.16 40.40
N SER A 7 12.54 32.68 39.21
CA SER A 7 11.62 32.48 38.11
C SER A 7 12.00 31.23 37.33
N THR A 8 11.25 30.14 37.51
CA THR A 8 11.30 28.96 36.70
C THR A 8 10.62 29.22 35.35
N THR A 9 11.42 29.31 34.32
CA THR A 9 10.95 29.28 32.93
C THR A 9 10.57 27.83 32.54
N GLU A 10 9.28 27.55 32.49
CA GLU A 10 8.79 26.32 31.89
C GLU A 10 9.04 26.37 30.39
N GLU A 11 9.96 25.53 29.91
CA GLU A 11 10.16 25.24 28.50
C GLU A 11 8.90 24.54 27.95
N CYS A 12 8.19 25.24 27.09
CA CYS A 12 7.07 24.72 26.32
C CYS A 12 7.60 23.71 25.29
N VAL A 13 7.63 22.43 25.65
CA VAL A 13 7.95 21.35 24.72
C VAL A 13 6.82 21.27 23.68
N ALA A 14 7.11 21.75 22.50
CA ALA A 14 6.22 21.65 21.35
C ALA A 14 5.93 20.18 21.04
N LYS A 15 4.66 19.79 21.12
CA LYS A 15 4.18 18.46 20.70
C LYS A 15 4.54 18.23 19.22
N PRO A 16 5.05 17.05 18.85
CA PRO A 16 5.36 16.76 17.44
C PRO A 16 4.09 16.87 16.60
N THR A 17 4.13 17.77 15.63
CA THR A 17 3.09 17.92 14.60
C THR A 17 2.98 16.60 13.84
N LYS A 18 1.81 15.96 13.94
CA LYS A 18 1.46 14.78 13.14
C LYS A 18 1.70 15.09 11.67
N THR A 19 2.59 14.35 11.06
CA THR A 19 2.93 14.46 9.64
C THR A 19 1.68 14.33 8.78
N LYS A 20 1.47 15.24 7.82
CA LYS A 20 0.31 15.33 6.90
C LYS A 20 0.04 14.08 6.05
N ALA A 21 0.97 13.12 6.00
CA ALA A 21 0.88 11.92 5.17
C ALA A 21 -0.25 10.94 5.58
N PRO A 22 -0.46 10.56 6.86
CA PRO A 22 -1.52 9.62 7.24
C PRO A 22 -2.92 10.16 6.97
N GLU A 23 -3.17 11.44 7.21
CA GLU A 23 -4.47 12.06 6.93
C GLU A 23 -4.82 12.04 5.43
N LYS A 24 -3.84 12.24 4.55
CA LYS A 24 -4.02 12.16 3.09
C LYS A 24 -4.37 10.75 2.64
N MET A 25 -3.71 9.73 3.18
CA MET A 25 -3.98 8.33 2.87
C MET A 25 -5.38 7.89 3.33
N GLU A 26 -5.82 8.31 4.49
CA GLU A 26 -7.16 8.02 4.99
C GLU A 26 -8.25 8.63 4.09
N LYS A 27 -8.08 9.87 3.67
CA LYS A 27 -8.99 10.54 2.73
C LYS A 27 -9.03 9.84 1.37
N LEU A 28 -7.88 9.42 0.87
CA LEU A 28 -7.75 8.70 -0.40
C LEU A 28 -8.43 7.33 -0.33
N ALA A 29 -8.18 6.56 0.73
CA ALA A 29 -8.80 5.26 0.94
C ALA A 29 -10.33 5.37 1.04
N SER A 30 -10.84 6.36 1.77
CA SER A 30 -12.28 6.64 1.88
C SER A 30 -12.90 7.00 0.52
N LEU A 31 -12.23 7.83 -0.28
CA LEU A 31 -12.66 8.18 -1.64
C LEU A 31 -12.72 6.95 -2.54
N CYS A 32 -11.67 6.13 -2.54
CA CYS A 32 -11.57 4.92 -3.36
C CYS A 32 -12.68 3.91 -3.02
N LYS A 33 -13.01 3.72 -1.76
CA LYS A 33 -14.13 2.87 -1.33
C LYS A 33 -15.47 3.38 -1.87
N ARG A 34 -15.74 4.67 -1.70
CA ARG A 34 -17.02 5.28 -2.12
C ARG A 34 -17.22 5.28 -3.63
N ARG A 35 -16.13 5.36 -4.39
CA ARG A 35 -16.15 5.43 -5.86
C ARG A 35 -16.03 4.08 -6.55
N GLY A 36 -15.91 2.98 -5.81
CA GLY A 36 -15.79 1.63 -6.36
C GLY A 36 -14.43 1.33 -6.97
N PHE A 37 -13.37 1.91 -6.44
CA PHE A 37 -11.99 1.56 -6.83
C PHE A 37 -11.50 0.35 -6.07
N ILE A 38 -11.61 0.37 -4.75
CA ILE A 38 -11.16 -0.72 -3.87
C ILE A 38 -12.12 -0.90 -2.72
N PHE A 39 -12.20 -2.10 -2.19
CA PHE A 39 -12.85 -2.44 -0.93
C PHE A 39 -12.16 -3.64 -0.30
N GLN A 40 -12.37 -3.82 0.99
CA GLN A 40 -11.75 -4.92 1.73
C GLN A 40 -12.29 -6.26 1.24
N SER A 41 -11.41 -7.23 1.01
CA SER A 41 -11.83 -8.59 0.67
C SER A 41 -12.67 -9.18 1.79
N SER A 42 -13.73 -9.89 1.43
CA SER A 42 -14.68 -10.48 2.38
C SER A 42 -15.32 -9.47 3.34
N GLU A 43 -15.63 -8.27 2.88
CA GLU A 43 -16.14 -7.17 3.70
C GLU A 43 -17.46 -7.53 4.41
N ILE A 44 -18.33 -8.34 3.80
CA ILE A 44 -19.57 -8.85 4.40
C ILE A 44 -19.35 -9.72 5.64
N TYR A 45 -18.17 -10.29 5.80
CA TYR A 45 -17.76 -11.09 6.96
C TYR A 45 -16.80 -10.33 7.91
N GLY A 46 -16.74 -9.00 7.82
CA GLY A 46 -15.87 -8.17 8.62
C GLY A 46 -14.55 -7.79 7.96
N GLY A 47 -14.31 -8.25 6.74
CA GLY A 47 -13.11 -7.96 5.98
C GLY A 47 -11.85 -8.69 6.46
N GLN A 48 -10.84 -8.73 5.62
CA GLN A 48 -9.50 -9.23 5.96
C GLN A 48 -8.50 -8.07 5.90
N SER A 49 -7.70 -7.94 6.93
CA SER A 49 -6.61 -6.95 6.91
C SER A 49 -5.60 -7.31 5.82
N ALA A 50 -5.10 -6.31 5.09
CA ALA A 50 -4.14 -6.45 4.00
C ALA A 50 -4.62 -7.17 2.73
N CYS A 51 -5.89 -7.59 2.64
CA CYS A 51 -6.48 -8.13 1.41
C CYS A 51 -7.53 -7.16 0.87
N TRP A 52 -7.40 -6.81 -0.41
CA TRP A 52 -8.26 -5.83 -1.06
C TRP A 52 -8.73 -6.34 -2.40
N ASP A 53 -10.01 -6.12 -2.68
CA ASP A 53 -10.61 -6.37 -3.99
C ASP A 53 -10.69 -5.07 -4.79
N TYR A 54 -10.57 -5.20 -6.10
CA TYR A 54 -10.69 -4.08 -7.02
C TYR A 54 -12.12 -4.00 -7.54
N GLY A 55 -12.73 -2.83 -7.40
CA GLY A 55 -14.01 -2.53 -8.02
C GLY A 55 -13.87 -2.24 -9.52
N PRO A 56 -14.99 -1.92 -10.21
CA PRO A 56 -14.99 -1.69 -11.66
C PRO A 56 -13.98 -0.64 -12.13
N LEU A 57 -13.87 0.46 -11.42
CA LEU A 57 -12.89 1.51 -11.74
C LEU A 57 -11.46 1.13 -11.35
N GLY A 58 -11.30 0.43 -10.23
CA GLY A 58 -9.99 0.00 -9.74
C GLY A 58 -9.34 -1.03 -10.65
N VAL A 59 -10.10 -1.99 -11.19
CA VAL A 59 -9.58 -3.01 -12.11
C VAL A 59 -9.10 -2.39 -13.43
N GLU A 60 -9.77 -1.37 -13.93
CA GLU A 60 -9.35 -0.66 -15.15
C GLU A 60 -8.02 0.07 -14.92
N VAL A 61 -7.88 0.77 -13.80
CA VAL A 61 -6.61 1.42 -13.43
C VAL A 61 -5.49 0.37 -13.28
N LYS A 62 -5.75 -0.73 -12.60
CA LYS A 62 -4.81 -1.83 -12.44
C LYS A 62 -4.34 -2.39 -13.78
N ASN A 63 -5.27 -2.67 -14.69
CA ASN A 63 -4.94 -3.22 -16.00
C ASN A 63 -4.15 -2.22 -16.85
N ASN A 64 -4.50 -0.94 -16.82
CA ASN A 64 -3.77 0.10 -17.53
C ASN A 64 -2.32 0.21 -17.02
N ILE A 65 -2.10 0.14 -15.71
CA ILE A 65 -0.74 0.14 -15.13
C ILE A 65 0.04 -1.09 -15.58
N LYS A 66 -0.58 -2.28 -15.58
CA LYS A 66 0.07 -3.52 -16.05
C LYS A 66 0.46 -3.44 -17.52
N GLN A 67 -0.42 -2.91 -18.37
CA GLN A 67 -0.15 -2.76 -19.80
C GLN A 67 0.98 -1.77 -20.07
N LEU A 68 0.99 -0.63 -19.38
CA LEU A 68 2.07 0.35 -19.49
C LEU A 68 3.40 -0.23 -19.04
N TRP A 69 3.41 -0.94 -17.92
CA TRP A 69 4.60 -1.61 -17.42
C TRP A 69 5.13 -2.66 -18.40
N TRP A 70 4.24 -3.52 -18.91
CA TRP A 70 4.61 -4.54 -19.88
C TRP A 70 5.17 -3.95 -21.17
N LYS A 71 4.53 -2.90 -21.67
CA LYS A 71 5.00 -2.18 -22.85
C LYS A 71 6.39 -1.60 -22.63
N ALA A 72 6.59 -0.86 -21.55
CA ALA A 72 7.86 -0.22 -21.24
C ALA A 72 8.98 -1.23 -20.99
N MET A 73 8.71 -2.34 -20.31
CA MET A 73 9.75 -3.29 -19.90
C MET A 73 10.04 -4.36 -20.96
N VAL A 74 9.02 -4.82 -21.67
CA VAL A 74 9.16 -5.94 -22.62
C VAL A 74 9.21 -5.45 -24.06
N HIS A 75 8.25 -4.62 -24.48
CA HIS A 75 8.15 -4.26 -25.90
C HIS A 75 9.15 -3.18 -26.33
N GLU A 76 9.56 -2.30 -25.44
CA GLU A 76 10.49 -1.22 -25.74
C GLU A 76 11.97 -1.63 -25.56
N HIS A 77 12.23 -2.86 -25.10
CA HIS A 77 13.59 -3.39 -24.93
C HIS A 77 13.81 -4.61 -25.85
N GLU A 78 14.90 -4.62 -26.58
CA GLU A 78 15.24 -5.73 -27.48
C GLU A 78 15.80 -6.96 -26.74
N ASN A 79 16.33 -6.79 -25.55
CA ASN A 79 16.99 -7.82 -24.76
C ASN A 79 16.12 -8.43 -23.64
N ILE A 80 14.84 -8.11 -23.62
CA ILE A 80 13.88 -8.61 -22.63
C ILE A 80 12.73 -9.32 -23.34
N VAL A 81 12.41 -10.52 -22.88
CA VAL A 81 11.27 -11.30 -23.37
C VAL A 81 10.30 -11.55 -22.23
N GLY A 82 9.01 -11.59 -22.54
CA GLY A 82 7.97 -11.92 -21.58
C GLY A 82 7.85 -13.42 -21.36
N LEU A 83 7.62 -13.81 -20.11
CA LEU A 83 7.31 -15.19 -19.73
C LEU A 83 6.11 -15.17 -18.78
N ASP A 84 5.14 -16.02 -19.05
CA ASP A 84 4.00 -16.26 -18.16
C ASP A 84 4.06 -17.72 -17.69
N ALA A 85 4.51 -17.92 -16.47
CA ALA A 85 4.67 -19.24 -15.87
C ALA A 85 3.38 -19.67 -15.13
N SER A 86 3.07 -20.97 -15.18
CA SER A 86 1.96 -21.53 -14.43
C SER A 86 2.20 -21.40 -12.91
N ILE A 87 1.14 -21.07 -12.17
CA ILE A 87 1.16 -21.07 -10.70
C ILE A 87 1.21 -22.50 -10.16
N ILE A 88 0.58 -23.45 -10.88
CA ILE A 88 0.59 -24.86 -10.50
C ILE A 88 1.91 -25.47 -10.96
N MET A 89 2.68 -25.93 -10.00
CA MET A 89 4.02 -26.48 -10.19
C MET A 89 4.13 -27.89 -9.61
N HIS A 90 5.13 -28.63 -10.10
CA HIS A 90 5.43 -29.94 -9.52
C HIS A 90 5.91 -29.78 -8.05
N PRO A 91 5.47 -30.64 -7.12
CA PRO A 91 5.83 -30.51 -5.68
C PRO A 91 7.32 -30.40 -5.38
N ARG A 92 8.17 -31.04 -6.17
CA ARG A 92 9.64 -30.95 -6.04
C ARG A 92 10.20 -29.54 -6.15
N VAL A 93 9.49 -28.63 -6.82
CA VAL A 93 9.91 -27.21 -6.92
C VAL A 93 9.82 -26.55 -5.55
N TRP A 94 8.80 -26.87 -4.78
CA TRP A 94 8.59 -26.36 -3.43
C TRP A 94 9.60 -26.96 -2.44
N GLU A 95 9.88 -28.26 -2.55
CA GLU A 95 10.92 -28.92 -1.77
C GLU A 95 12.31 -28.30 -2.03
N ALA A 96 12.67 -28.12 -3.29
CA ALA A 96 13.97 -27.55 -3.69
C ALA A 96 14.13 -26.09 -3.24
N SER A 97 13.04 -25.32 -3.17
CA SER A 97 13.05 -23.92 -2.72
C SER A 97 12.94 -23.76 -1.21
N GLY A 98 12.75 -24.87 -0.46
CA GLY A 98 12.64 -24.84 1.00
C GLY A 98 11.32 -24.27 1.52
N HIS A 99 10.24 -24.32 0.74
CA HIS A 99 8.91 -23.87 1.15
C HIS A 99 8.00 -24.98 1.68
N VAL A 100 8.50 -26.19 1.78
CA VAL A 100 7.81 -27.37 2.35
C VAL A 100 8.76 -28.04 3.34
#